data_6d9883e85975a01270e659c214882bcf
#
_entry.id   6d9883e85975a01270e659c214882bcf
#
_cell.length_a   1.000
_cell.length_b   1.000
_cell.length_c   1.000
_cell.angle_alpha   90.00
_cell.angle_beta   90.00
_cell.angle_gamma   90.00
#
_symmetry.space_group_name_H-M   'P 1'
#
loop_
_entity.id
_entity.type
_entity.pdbx_description
1 polymer ?
#
loop_
_entity_poly.entity_id
_entity_poly.type
_entity_poly.pdbx_seq_one_letter_code
_entity_poly.pdbx_strand_id
1 'polypeptide(L)'
;MSQNFQAGDFLIFQIESGYGLLRVLAIDETEGGTVWHLAAYNEMFMDIDSADAAIENFNNLTISYPHLALTNRAFESTQVARMKNEPLVNEDLKAFVEWQDYLHRKVSDLSVRLLLGLR
;
A
#
# COMPACT_ATOMS: atom_id res chain seq x y z
N MET A 1 14.41 -7.08 -11.35
CA MET A 1 14.28 -7.99 -10.21
C MET A 1 12.93 -7.87 -9.58
N SER A 2 12.25 -8.98 -9.44
CA SER A 2 10.92 -8.95 -8.83
C SER A 2 11.02 -8.83 -7.31
N GLN A 3 10.04 -8.15 -6.73
CA GLN A 3 9.94 -8.01 -5.28
C GLN A 3 9.03 -9.10 -4.74
N ASN A 4 9.44 -9.77 -3.68
CA ASN A 4 8.70 -10.89 -3.12
C ASN A 4 7.70 -10.42 -2.06
N PHE A 5 6.91 -9.42 -2.39
CA PHE A 5 5.85 -8.97 -1.50
C PHE A 5 4.63 -9.87 -1.63
N GLN A 6 3.86 -9.93 -0.57
CA GLN A 6 2.66 -10.75 -0.48
C GLN A 6 1.50 -9.94 0.07
N ALA A 7 0.28 -10.39 -0.21
CA ALA A 7 -0.90 -9.80 0.39
C ALA A 7 -0.78 -9.85 1.91
N GLY A 8 -1.12 -8.76 2.57
CA GLY A 8 -0.99 -8.61 4.01
C GLY A 8 0.30 -7.95 4.46
N ASP A 9 1.28 -7.81 3.57
CA ASP A 9 2.55 -7.16 3.92
C ASP A 9 2.35 -5.68 4.21
N PHE A 10 2.86 -5.22 5.36
CA PHE A 10 3.04 -3.81 5.62
C PHE A 10 4.34 -3.37 4.99
N LEU A 11 4.31 -2.25 4.28
CA LEU A 11 5.47 -1.68 3.60
C LEU A 11 5.73 -0.29 4.12
N ILE A 12 7.01 0.02 4.39
CA ILE A 12 7.42 1.35 4.80
C ILE A 12 8.08 2.05 3.60
N PHE A 13 7.82 3.35 3.45
CA PHE A 13 8.47 4.16 2.43
C PHE A 13 8.90 5.48 3.04
N GLN A 14 10.02 6.01 2.53
CA GLN A 14 10.59 7.25 3.06
C GLN A 14 9.91 8.46 2.41
N ILE A 15 9.63 9.45 3.24
CA ILE A 15 9.17 10.77 2.79
C ILE A 15 10.15 11.79 3.35
N GLU A 16 9.97 13.07 2.97
CA GLU A 16 10.90 14.12 3.35
C GLU A 16 11.14 14.20 4.86
N SER A 17 10.09 14.06 5.65
CA SER A 17 10.16 14.25 7.10
C SER A 17 9.99 12.97 7.91
N GLY A 18 10.10 11.81 7.28
CA GLY A 18 9.94 10.55 8.02
C GLY A 18 9.54 9.41 7.12
N TYR A 19 8.59 8.60 7.60
CA TYR A 19 8.17 7.38 6.90
C TYR A 19 6.66 7.26 6.89
N GLY A 20 6.13 6.73 5.79
CA GLY A 20 4.72 6.37 5.67
C GLY A 20 4.56 4.86 5.59
N LEU A 21 3.33 4.38 5.78
CA LEU A 21 2.99 2.96 5.71
C LEU A 21 1.96 2.68 4.64
N LEU A 22 2.18 1.56 3.96
CA LEU A 22 1.24 0.96 3.03
C LEU A 22 0.98 -0.47 3.47
N ARG A 23 -0.11 -1.06 2.96
CA ARG A 23 -0.36 -2.47 3.14
C ARG A 23 -0.77 -3.07 1.82
N VAL A 24 -0.17 -4.20 1.46
CA VAL A 24 -0.49 -4.89 0.21
C VAL A 24 -1.81 -5.64 0.41
N LEU A 25 -2.80 -5.33 -0.42
CA LEU A 25 -4.11 -5.99 -0.39
C LEU A 25 -4.14 -7.15 -1.38
N ALA A 26 -3.60 -6.96 -2.57
CA ALA A 26 -3.57 -7.98 -3.61
C ALA A 26 -2.54 -7.59 -4.66
N ILE A 27 -2.06 -8.60 -5.38
CA ILE A 27 -1.11 -8.41 -6.49
C ILE A 27 -1.70 -9.19 -7.65
N ASP A 28 -2.13 -8.49 -8.71
CA ASP A 28 -2.76 -9.10 -9.87
C ASP A 28 -1.79 -9.15 -11.04
N GLU A 29 -1.63 -10.33 -11.62
CA GLU A 29 -0.89 -10.48 -12.87
C GLU A 29 -1.90 -10.40 -14.02
N THR A 30 -1.79 -9.37 -14.85
CA THR A 30 -2.68 -9.14 -15.98
C THR A 30 -1.90 -9.15 -17.28
N GLU A 31 -2.62 -9.14 -18.40
CA GLU A 31 -1.98 -9.06 -19.72
C GLU A 31 -1.18 -7.77 -19.88
N GLY A 32 -1.62 -6.71 -19.23
CA GLY A 32 -0.93 -5.42 -19.25
C GLY A 32 0.19 -5.30 -18.24
N GLY A 33 0.46 -6.35 -17.45
CA GLY A 33 1.48 -6.37 -16.43
C GLY A 33 0.92 -6.52 -15.04
N THR A 34 1.77 -6.37 -14.03
CA THR A 34 1.39 -6.50 -12.64
C THR A 34 0.64 -5.25 -12.18
N VAL A 35 -0.47 -5.46 -11.49
CA VAL A 35 -1.23 -4.38 -10.83
C VAL A 35 -1.15 -4.58 -9.34
N TRP A 36 -0.74 -3.54 -8.63
CA TRP A 36 -0.59 -3.56 -7.18
C TRP A 36 -1.79 -2.90 -6.52
N HIS A 37 -2.39 -3.59 -5.57
CA HIS A 37 -3.53 -3.07 -4.81
C HIS A 37 -3.07 -2.81 -3.37
N LEU A 38 -3.16 -1.57 -2.94
CA LEU A 38 -2.58 -1.13 -1.67
C LEU A 38 -3.59 -0.33 -0.87
N ALA A 39 -3.48 -0.39 0.45
CA ALA A 39 -4.08 0.58 1.34
C ALA A 39 -2.98 1.50 1.85
N ALA A 40 -3.31 2.76 2.12
CA ALA A 40 -2.36 3.73 2.66
C ALA A 40 -2.86 4.25 4.00
N TYR A 41 -1.96 4.39 4.95
CA TYR A 41 -2.27 4.85 6.30
C TYR A 41 -1.93 6.32 6.45
N ASN A 42 -2.67 6.98 7.32
CA ASN A 42 -2.53 8.41 7.55
C ASN A 42 -1.35 8.77 8.44
N GLU A 43 -0.98 7.87 9.34
CA GLU A 43 0.09 8.12 10.30
C GLU A 43 1.45 8.20 9.64
N MET A 44 2.28 9.12 10.13
CA MET A 44 3.67 9.27 9.70
C MET A 44 4.58 8.99 10.88
N PHE A 45 5.74 8.43 10.61
CA PHE A 45 6.65 7.96 11.65
C PHE A 45 8.01 8.62 11.49
N MET A 46 8.64 8.95 12.61
CA MET A 46 9.96 9.58 12.58
C MET A 46 11.06 8.57 12.26
N ASP A 47 10.84 7.30 12.61
CA ASP A 47 11.83 6.25 12.39
C ASP A 47 11.14 4.91 12.18
N ILE A 48 11.93 3.92 11.79
CA ILE A 48 11.44 2.58 11.49
C ILE A 48 10.90 1.89 12.76
N ASP A 49 11.55 2.11 13.89
CA ASP A 49 11.13 1.48 15.15
C ASP A 49 9.74 1.94 15.57
N SER A 50 9.43 3.22 15.40
CA SER A 50 8.09 3.75 15.68
C SER A 50 7.04 3.13 14.79
N ALA A 51 7.35 2.95 13.50
CA ALA A 51 6.45 2.31 12.56
C ALA A 51 6.22 0.84 12.94
N ASP A 52 7.29 0.15 13.30
CA ASP A 52 7.19 -1.26 13.69
C ASP A 52 6.32 -1.42 14.94
N ALA A 53 6.50 -0.55 15.93
CA ALA A 53 5.68 -0.55 17.14
C ALA A 53 4.20 -0.31 16.82
N ALA A 54 3.92 0.60 15.87
CA ALA A 54 2.54 0.89 15.47
C ALA A 54 1.87 -0.30 14.79
N ILE A 55 2.63 -1.09 14.03
CA ILE A 55 2.09 -2.28 13.37
C ILE A 55 1.63 -3.33 14.38
N GLU A 56 2.25 -3.38 15.56
CA GLU A 56 1.81 -4.30 16.63
C GLU A 56 0.34 -4.04 17.02
N ASN A 57 -0.13 -2.81 16.82
CA ASN A 57 -1.50 -2.42 17.11
C ASN A 57 -2.12 -1.77 15.87
N PHE A 58 -2.01 -2.44 14.73
CA PHE A 58 -2.37 -1.82 13.44
C PHE A 58 -3.86 -1.46 13.33
N ASN A 59 -4.72 -2.07 14.14
CA ASN A 59 -6.14 -1.70 14.16
C ASN A 59 -6.36 -0.27 14.67
N ASN A 60 -5.37 0.31 15.34
CA ASN A 60 -5.41 1.71 15.80
C ASN A 60 -4.92 2.69 14.75
N LEU A 61 -4.38 2.20 13.64
CA LEU A 61 -3.94 3.06 12.55
C LEU A 61 -5.14 3.55 11.76
N THR A 62 -5.04 4.78 11.25
CA THR A 62 -6.09 5.40 10.45
C THR A 62 -5.78 5.20 8.97
N ILE A 63 -6.71 4.62 8.23
CA ILE A 63 -6.56 4.43 6.80
C ILE A 63 -6.94 5.73 6.09
N SER A 64 -6.01 6.28 5.30
CA SER A 64 -6.28 7.47 4.50
C SER A 64 -6.84 7.10 3.13
N TYR A 65 -6.32 6.02 2.54
CA TYR A 65 -6.81 5.48 1.26
C TYR A 65 -7.02 3.98 1.43
N PRO A 66 -8.28 3.53 1.47
CA PRO A 66 -8.56 2.11 1.68
C PRO A 66 -8.20 1.24 0.49
N HIS A 67 -8.02 1.84 -0.69
CA HIS A 67 -7.58 1.11 -1.87
C HIS A 67 -6.95 2.04 -2.89
N LEU A 68 -5.77 1.65 -3.38
CA LEU A 68 -5.09 2.27 -4.51
C LEU A 68 -4.70 1.15 -5.45
N ALA A 69 -4.96 1.33 -6.74
CA ALA A 69 -4.52 0.39 -7.77
C ALA A 69 -3.42 1.06 -8.58
N LEU A 70 -2.23 0.45 -8.61
CA LEU A 70 -1.05 1.02 -9.26
C LEU A 70 -0.50 0.08 -10.30
N THR A 71 0.02 0.66 -11.40
CA THR A 71 0.83 -0.11 -12.34
C THR A 71 2.12 -0.54 -11.63
N ASN A 72 2.78 -1.56 -12.18
CA ASN A 72 4.06 -2.00 -11.62
C ASN A 72 5.09 -0.87 -11.64
N ARG A 73 5.12 -0.09 -12.72
CA ARG A 73 6.05 1.04 -12.83
C ARG A 73 5.79 2.07 -11.74
N ALA A 74 4.53 2.40 -11.50
CA ALA A 74 4.17 3.36 -10.46
C ALA A 74 4.57 2.85 -9.08
N PHE A 75 4.31 1.58 -8.80
CA PHE A 75 4.68 0.97 -7.53
C PHE A 75 6.21 1.00 -7.34
N GLU A 76 6.96 0.61 -8.35
CA GLU A 76 8.41 0.54 -8.25
C GLU A 76 9.09 1.90 -8.20
N SER A 77 8.38 2.96 -8.58
CA SER A 77 8.95 4.31 -8.53
C SER A 77 9.14 4.82 -7.11
N THR A 78 8.51 4.19 -6.12
CA THR A 78 8.73 4.50 -4.71
C THR A 78 9.41 3.29 -4.06
N GLN A 79 10.59 3.52 -3.51
CA GLN A 79 11.31 2.46 -2.83
C GLN A 79 10.61 2.12 -1.52
N VAL A 80 10.29 0.85 -1.34
CA VAL A 80 9.61 0.37 -0.14
C VAL A 80 10.38 -0.79 0.46
N ALA A 81 10.15 -1.03 1.76
CA ALA A 81 10.71 -2.18 2.45
C ALA A 81 9.60 -2.87 3.23
N ARG A 82 9.63 -4.21 3.23
CA ARG A 82 8.67 -4.98 3.99
C ARG A 82 8.96 -4.90 5.47
N MET A 83 7.91 -4.62 6.26
CA MET A 83 8.01 -4.59 7.71
C MET A 83 7.53 -5.90 8.32
N LYS A 84 6.26 -6.23 8.11
CA LYS A 84 5.64 -7.38 8.72
C LYS A 84 4.43 -7.80 7.90
N ASN A 85 4.12 -9.08 7.91
CA ASN A 85 2.90 -9.59 7.28
C ASN A 85 1.85 -9.84 8.35
N GLU A 86 0.64 -9.31 8.10
CA GLU A 86 -0.53 -9.59 8.92
C GLU A 86 -1.64 -10.08 8.00
N PRO A 87 -2.24 -11.24 8.25
CA PRO A 87 -3.29 -11.75 7.38
C PRO A 87 -4.45 -10.77 7.22
N LEU A 88 -4.94 -10.67 5.99
CA LEU A 88 -6.05 -9.79 5.66
C LEU A 88 -7.37 -10.43 6.06
N VAL A 89 -8.31 -9.61 6.55
CA VAL A 89 -9.69 -10.03 6.80
C VAL A 89 -10.61 -9.34 5.80
N ASN A 90 -11.87 -9.75 5.74
CA ASN A 90 -12.83 -9.23 4.75
C ASN A 90 -12.96 -7.71 4.80
N GLU A 91 -12.92 -7.13 6.00
CA GLU A 91 -13.01 -5.67 6.16
C GLU A 91 -11.87 -4.96 5.46
N ASP A 92 -10.66 -5.52 5.52
CA ASP A 92 -9.49 -4.94 4.87
C ASP A 92 -9.63 -4.90 3.35
N LEU A 93 -10.38 -5.84 2.77
CA LEU A 93 -10.50 -6.01 1.33
C LEU A 93 -11.75 -5.36 0.75
N LYS A 94 -12.58 -4.74 1.58
CA LYS A 94 -13.86 -4.20 1.16
C LYS A 94 -13.73 -3.23 -0.01
N ALA A 95 -12.84 -2.25 0.11
CA ALA A 95 -12.66 -1.24 -0.93
C ALA A 95 -12.08 -1.84 -2.22
N PHE A 96 -11.20 -2.83 -2.08
CA PHE A 96 -10.65 -3.54 -3.24
C PHE A 96 -11.77 -4.30 -3.97
N VAL A 97 -12.62 -5.00 -3.25
CA VAL A 97 -13.75 -5.73 -3.85
C VAL A 97 -14.71 -4.76 -4.55
N GLU A 98 -15.00 -3.62 -3.93
CA GLU A 98 -15.84 -2.60 -4.56
C GLU A 98 -15.21 -2.07 -5.85
N TRP A 99 -13.89 -1.88 -5.86
CA TRP A 99 -13.18 -1.46 -7.07
C TRP A 99 -13.29 -2.52 -8.18
N GLN A 100 -13.19 -3.80 -7.84
CA GLN A 100 -13.31 -4.89 -8.81
C GLN A 100 -14.69 -4.90 -9.47
N ASP A 101 -15.72 -4.53 -8.74
CA ASP A 101 -17.10 -4.51 -9.24
C ASP A 101 -17.43 -3.21 -9.99
N TYR A 102 -16.57 -2.21 -9.91
CA TYR A 102 -16.82 -0.93 -10.56
C TYR A 102 -16.55 -1.02 -12.06
N LEU A 103 -17.51 -0.55 -12.84
CA LEU A 103 -17.44 -0.64 -14.30
C LEU A 103 -16.29 0.16 -14.91
N HIS A 104 -15.98 1.30 -14.29
CA HIS A 104 -14.94 2.23 -14.78
C HIS A 104 -13.71 2.23 -13.86
N ARG A 105 -13.32 1.06 -13.41
CA ARG A 105 -12.17 0.95 -12.52
C ARG A 105 -10.89 1.45 -13.19
N LYS A 106 -10.07 2.12 -12.41
CA LYS A 106 -8.84 2.75 -12.91
C LYS A 106 -7.64 2.21 -12.17
N VAL A 107 -6.52 2.16 -12.91
CA VAL A 107 -5.20 1.84 -12.34
C VAL A 107 -4.32 3.06 -12.58
N SER A 108 -3.70 3.56 -11.52
CA SER A 108 -2.89 4.77 -11.61
C SER A 108 -1.44 4.43 -11.99
N ASP A 109 -0.86 5.30 -12.82
CA ASP A 109 0.56 5.22 -13.16
C ASP A 109 1.37 6.28 -12.40
N LEU A 110 0.76 6.94 -11.42
CA LEU A 110 1.41 7.91 -10.56
C LEU A 110 2.03 7.21 -9.35
N SER A 111 3.20 7.69 -8.92
CA SER A 111 3.85 7.12 -7.74
C SER A 111 2.98 7.30 -6.49
N VAL A 112 3.22 6.45 -5.50
CA VAL A 112 2.53 6.53 -4.21
C VAL A 112 2.66 7.93 -3.62
N ARG A 113 3.87 8.50 -3.65
CA ARG A 113 4.12 9.81 -3.05
C ARG A 113 3.29 10.90 -3.71
N LEU A 114 3.17 10.85 -5.04
CA LEU A 114 2.34 11.81 -5.78
C LEU A 114 0.87 11.63 -5.47
N LEU A 115 0.39 10.39 -5.43
CA LEU A 115 -1.02 10.12 -5.14
C LEU A 115 -1.41 10.59 -3.75
N LEU A 116 -0.51 10.45 -2.78
CA LEU A 116 -0.76 10.85 -1.41
C LEU A 116 -0.46 12.32 -1.14
N GLY A 117 0.07 13.03 -2.14
CA GLY A 117 0.44 14.44 -1.96
C GLY A 117 1.64 14.62 -1.05
N LEU A 118 2.55 13.65 -1.01
CA LEU A 118 3.71 13.65 -0.12
C LEU A 118 5.00 13.95 -0.89
N ARG A 119 6.01 14.33 -0.15
CA ARG A 119 7.33 14.60 -0.71
C ARG A 119 8.40 13.71 -0.12
#